data_ccf711740a92fd8e5fcb8fab0951d8b1
#
_entry.id   ccf711740a92fd8e5fcb8fab0951d8b1
#
_cell.length_a   1.000
_cell.length_b   1.000
_cell.length_c   1.000
_cell.angle_alpha   90.00
_cell.angle_beta   90.00
_cell.angle_gamma   90.00
#
_symmetry.space_group_name_H-M   'P 1'
#
loop_
_entity.id
_entity.type
_entity.pdbx_description
1 polymer ?
#
loop_
_entity_poly.entity_id
_entity_poly.type
_entity_poly.pdbx_seq_one_letter_code
_entity_poly.pdbx_strand_id
1 'polypeptide(L)'
;MSRDSIKMVAMLTMLINHIANVFLPAGQPLTNLCLCIGYFTAVTMCFFLVEGYDCTRSKRRYAGRLLGFAVLAQLPYQLAFPANGIAGFVQFNMLFTLLLCFLVLLVQEKIRDRVLRGVCIVLLICASLFCDWALLAPVFTLLFAWAGGNRTRQKAAFGAAALLYG
;
A
#
# COMPACT_ATOMS: atom_id res chain seq x y z
N MET A 1 -10.46 -11.90 -16.20
CA MET A 1 -9.53 -10.74 -16.32
C MET A 1 -8.11 -11.23 -16.11
N SER A 2 -7.15 -10.75 -16.92
CA SER A 2 -5.73 -11.03 -16.68
C SER A 2 -5.22 -10.29 -15.43
N ARG A 3 -4.13 -10.77 -14.82
CA ARG A 3 -3.50 -10.08 -13.67
C ARG A 3 -3.08 -8.65 -14.01
N ASP A 4 -2.59 -8.46 -15.23
CA ASP A 4 -2.16 -7.14 -15.68
C ASP A 4 -3.34 -6.19 -15.89
N SER A 5 -4.50 -6.70 -16.34
CA SER A 5 -5.73 -5.89 -16.41
C SER A 5 -6.17 -5.38 -15.04
N ILE A 6 -6.08 -6.22 -14.00
CA ILE A 6 -6.45 -5.79 -12.62
C ILE A 6 -5.47 -4.73 -12.11
N LYS A 7 -4.17 -4.85 -12.39
CA LYS A 7 -3.17 -3.81 -12.03
C LYS A 7 -3.45 -2.49 -12.75
N MET A 8 -3.79 -2.55 -14.04
CA MET A 8 -4.17 -1.35 -14.81
C MET A 8 -5.41 -0.68 -14.23
N VAL A 9 -6.45 -1.46 -13.89
CA VAL A 9 -7.65 -0.92 -13.23
C VAL A 9 -7.28 -0.28 -11.90
N ALA A 10 -6.46 -0.93 -11.05
CA ALA A 10 -6.03 -0.36 -9.79
C ALA A 10 -5.23 0.94 -9.96
N MET A 11 -4.37 1.07 -10.97
CA MET A 11 -3.67 2.32 -11.26
C MET A 11 -4.64 3.42 -11.74
N LEU A 12 -5.65 3.09 -12.55
CA LEU A 12 -6.66 4.05 -12.98
C LEU A 12 -7.53 4.53 -11.81
N THR A 13 -7.94 3.62 -10.91
CA THR A 13 -8.71 4.00 -9.71
C THR A 13 -7.89 4.87 -8.76
N MET A 14 -6.57 4.66 -8.66
CA MET A 14 -5.67 5.53 -7.92
C MET A 14 -5.59 6.93 -8.55
N LEU A 15 -5.50 7.02 -9.88
CA LEU A 15 -5.48 8.29 -10.59
C LEU A 15 -6.79 9.07 -10.37
N ILE A 16 -7.94 8.39 -10.44
CA ILE A 16 -9.26 8.99 -10.17
C ILE A 16 -9.32 9.54 -8.74
N ASN A 17 -8.81 8.79 -7.75
CA ASN A 17 -8.73 9.23 -6.36
C ASN A 17 -7.87 10.50 -6.21
N HIS A 18 -6.70 10.55 -6.83
CA HIS A 18 -5.83 11.73 -6.76
C HIS A 18 -6.44 12.95 -7.45
N ILE A 19 -7.06 12.77 -8.62
CA ILE A 19 -7.80 13.85 -9.31
C ILE A 19 -8.92 14.37 -8.40
N ALA A 20 -9.68 13.49 -7.77
CA ALA A 20 -10.76 13.88 -6.88
C ALA A 20 -10.25 14.69 -5.67
N ASN A 21 -9.16 14.24 -5.05
CA ASN A 21 -8.56 14.93 -3.91
C ASN A 21 -8.00 16.33 -4.26
N VAL A 22 -7.50 16.53 -5.48
CA VAL A 22 -6.86 17.80 -5.90
C VAL A 22 -7.88 18.79 -6.47
N PHE A 23 -8.84 18.32 -7.27
CA PHE A 23 -9.68 19.19 -8.09
C PHE A 23 -11.14 19.26 -7.63
N LEU A 24 -11.63 18.31 -6.83
CA LEU A 24 -13.02 18.30 -6.42
C LEU A 24 -13.18 18.85 -4.99
N PRO A 25 -14.24 19.64 -4.71
CA PRO A 25 -14.53 20.11 -3.37
C PRO A 25 -14.84 18.95 -2.43
N ALA A 26 -14.30 19.02 -1.21
CA ALA A 26 -14.57 18.02 -0.18
C ALA A 26 -16.07 17.99 0.19
N GLY A 27 -16.59 16.79 0.47
CA GLY A 27 -17.97 16.60 0.92
C GLY A 27 -19.02 16.46 -0.17
N GLN A 28 -18.67 16.58 -1.45
CA GLN A 28 -19.61 16.29 -2.53
C GLN A 28 -19.79 14.77 -2.73
N PRO A 29 -21.00 14.29 -3.11
CA PRO A 29 -21.25 12.87 -3.35
C PRO A 29 -20.31 12.26 -4.40
N LEU A 30 -20.00 13.03 -5.45
CA LEU A 30 -19.07 12.60 -6.50
C LEU A 30 -17.65 12.42 -5.97
N THR A 31 -17.18 13.35 -5.14
CA THR A 31 -15.86 13.26 -4.50
C THR A 31 -15.78 12.00 -3.63
N ASN A 32 -16.77 11.78 -2.79
CA ASN A 32 -16.83 10.60 -1.92
C ASN A 32 -16.85 9.29 -2.73
N LEU A 33 -17.59 9.25 -3.85
CA LEU A 33 -17.62 8.10 -4.74
C LEU A 33 -16.22 7.82 -5.33
N CYS A 34 -15.54 8.85 -5.83
CA CYS A 34 -14.18 8.72 -6.38
C CYS A 34 -13.17 8.26 -5.32
N LEU A 35 -13.30 8.75 -4.08
CA LEU A 35 -12.46 8.31 -2.96
C LEU A 35 -12.71 6.83 -2.63
N CYS A 36 -13.97 6.41 -2.55
CA CYS A 36 -14.33 5.00 -2.32
C CYS A 36 -13.77 4.07 -3.42
N ILE A 37 -13.84 4.50 -4.68
CA ILE A 37 -13.23 3.75 -5.80
C ILE A 37 -11.71 3.62 -5.60
N GLY A 38 -11.06 4.67 -5.08
CA GLY A 38 -9.62 4.66 -4.82
C GLY A 38 -9.20 3.66 -3.73
N TYR A 39 -10.06 3.36 -2.78
CA TYR A 39 -9.78 2.38 -1.71
C TYR A 39 -9.49 0.97 -2.25
N PHE A 40 -10.09 0.61 -3.37
CA PHE A 40 -9.79 -0.64 -4.07
C PHE A 40 -8.30 -0.77 -4.43
N THR A 41 -7.65 0.34 -4.75
CA THR A 41 -6.23 0.36 -5.17
C THR A 41 -5.31 -0.16 -4.08
N ALA A 42 -5.42 0.33 -2.85
CA ALA A 42 -4.48 -0.01 -1.79
C ALA A 42 -4.53 -1.50 -1.44
N VAL A 43 -5.74 -2.03 -1.26
CA VAL A 43 -5.94 -3.47 -0.98
C VAL A 43 -5.37 -4.32 -2.11
N THR A 44 -5.68 -3.94 -3.36
CA THR A 44 -5.21 -4.68 -4.55
C THR A 44 -3.69 -4.60 -4.71
N MET A 45 -3.07 -3.45 -4.47
CA MET A 45 -1.62 -3.28 -4.55
C MET A 45 -0.89 -4.05 -3.45
N CYS A 46 -1.40 -4.09 -2.22
CA CYS A 46 -0.86 -4.93 -1.15
C CYS A 46 -0.93 -6.42 -1.51
N PHE A 47 -2.04 -6.87 -2.10
CA PHE A 47 -2.16 -8.25 -2.58
C PHE A 47 -1.11 -8.58 -3.65
N PHE A 48 -0.96 -7.73 -4.67
CA PHE A 48 0.04 -7.93 -5.73
C PHE A 48 1.47 -7.78 -5.22
N LEU A 49 1.70 -6.99 -4.17
CA LEU A 49 3.01 -6.90 -3.52
C LEU A 49 3.41 -8.24 -2.91
N VAL A 50 2.51 -8.89 -2.16
CA VAL A 50 2.74 -10.20 -1.55
C VAL A 50 2.96 -11.26 -2.63
N GLU A 51 2.11 -11.31 -3.65
CA GLU A 51 2.26 -12.24 -4.76
C GLU A 51 3.59 -12.01 -5.51
N GLY A 52 3.94 -10.75 -5.77
CA GLY A 52 5.20 -10.36 -6.39
C GLY A 52 6.42 -10.69 -5.52
N TYR A 53 6.27 -10.57 -4.19
CA TYR A 53 7.29 -10.98 -3.24
C TYR A 53 7.58 -12.47 -3.36
N ASP A 54 6.56 -13.32 -3.36
CA ASP A 54 6.70 -14.79 -3.44
C ASP A 54 7.30 -15.24 -4.77
N CYS A 55 6.89 -14.61 -5.88
CA CYS A 55 7.35 -14.94 -7.21
C CYS A 55 8.74 -14.37 -7.57
N THR A 56 9.26 -13.42 -6.79
CA THR A 56 10.51 -12.72 -7.12
C THR A 56 11.75 -13.52 -6.73
N ARG A 57 12.63 -13.79 -7.70
CA ARG A 57 13.93 -14.44 -7.46
C ARG A 57 14.93 -13.54 -6.72
N SER A 58 14.91 -12.22 -6.96
CA SER A 58 15.84 -11.26 -6.35
C SER A 58 15.08 -10.17 -5.58
N LYS A 59 14.93 -10.37 -4.28
CA LYS A 59 14.29 -9.41 -3.36
C LYS A 59 14.97 -8.03 -3.39
N ARG A 60 16.30 -8.00 -3.47
CA ARG A 60 17.08 -6.74 -3.54
C ARG A 60 16.77 -5.92 -4.78
N ARG A 61 16.69 -6.56 -5.95
CA ARG A 61 16.35 -5.86 -7.21
C ARG A 61 14.91 -5.35 -7.19
N TYR A 62 13.99 -6.12 -6.61
CA TYR A 62 12.59 -5.70 -6.47
C TYR A 62 12.48 -4.46 -5.56
N ALA A 63 13.09 -4.50 -4.37
CA ALA A 63 13.13 -3.37 -3.44
C ALA A 63 13.79 -2.13 -4.06
N GLY A 64 14.91 -2.30 -4.78
CA GLY A 64 15.60 -1.20 -5.46
C GLY A 64 14.75 -0.53 -6.54
N ARG A 65 14.01 -1.32 -7.33
CA ARG A 65 13.07 -0.79 -8.32
C ARG A 65 11.92 -0.04 -7.66
N LEU A 66 11.36 -0.60 -6.58
CA LEU A 66 10.27 0.02 -5.83
C LEU A 66 10.72 1.35 -5.22
N LEU A 67 11.92 1.40 -4.63
CA LEU A 67 12.52 2.62 -4.11
C LEU A 67 12.75 3.65 -5.22
N GLY A 68 13.31 3.26 -6.35
CA GLY A 68 13.56 4.17 -7.48
C GLY A 68 12.28 4.82 -7.98
N PHE A 69 11.21 4.04 -8.17
CA PHE A 69 9.91 4.58 -8.56
C PHE A 69 9.26 5.41 -7.44
N ALA A 70 9.44 5.06 -6.17
CA ALA A 70 8.94 5.82 -5.04
C ALA A 70 9.55 7.23 -4.98
N VAL A 71 10.88 7.33 -5.17
CA VAL A 71 11.61 8.61 -5.22
C VAL A 71 11.17 9.44 -6.43
N LEU A 72 11.07 8.82 -7.61
CA LEU A 72 10.64 9.52 -8.83
C LEU A 72 9.21 10.07 -8.70
N ALA A 73 8.30 9.28 -8.13
CA ALA A 73 6.91 9.67 -7.95
C ALA A 73 6.70 10.66 -6.80
N GLN A 74 7.69 10.88 -5.93
CA GLN A 74 7.56 11.80 -4.80
C GLN A 74 7.46 13.26 -5.24
N LEU A 75 8.18 13.66 -6.29
CA LEU A 75 8.13 15.02 -6.81
C LEU A 75 6.72 15.43 -7.28
N PRO A 76 6.06 14.72 -8.22
CA PRO A 76 4.71 15.07 -8.62
C PRO A 76 3.70 14.93 -7.48
N TYR A 77 3.91 13.98 -6.56
CA TYR A 77 3.04 13.82 -5.39
C TYR A 77 3.10 15.04 -4.47
N GLN A 78 4.29 15.57 -4.17
CA GLN A 78 4.46 16.78 -3.35
C GLN A 78 3.87 18.03 -3.99
N LEU A 79 3.97 18.16 -5.32
CA LEU A 79 3.36 19.28 -6.05
C LEU A 79 1.83 19.23 -6.00
N ALA A 80 1.26 18.04 -6.00
CA ALA A 80 -0.19 17.84 -5.92
C ALA A 80 -0.73 18.00 -4.49
N PHE A 81 0.04 17.58 -3.46
CA PHE A 81 -0.36 17.53 -2.06
C PHE A 81 0.63 18.24 -1.12
N PRO A 82 0.82 19.56 -1.24
CA PRO A 82 1.87 20.26 -0.49
C PRO A 82 1.64 20.34 1.03
N ALA A 83 0.40 20.12 1.50
CA ALA A 83 -0.01 20.36 2.89
C ALA A 83 -0.49 19.10 3.65
N ASN A 84 -0.38 17.91 3.10
CA ASN A 84 -1.02 16.69 3.65
C ASN A 84 -0.17 15.92 4.67
N GLY A 85 0.87 16.50 5.25
CA GLY A 85 1.71 15.81 6.22
C GLY A 85 1.25 15.99 7.68
N ILE A 86 1.56 15.02 8.56
CA ILE A 86 1.40 15.13 10.00
C ILE A 86 2.37 16.21 10.51
N ALA A 87 1.87 17.21 11.24
CA ALA A 87 2.66 18.30 11.83
C ALA A 87 3.55 19.08 10.82
N GLY A 88 3.08 19.26 9.57
CA GLY A 88 3.84 19.98 8.54
C GLY A 88 4.92 19.16 7.84
N PHE A 89 5.05 17.89 8.17
CA PHE A 89 5.93 16.98 7.43
C PHE A 89 5.31 16.59 6.09
N VAL A 90 6.15 16.51 5.08
CA VAL A 90 5.75 16.05 3.76
C VAL A 90 5.39 14.57 3.81
N GLN A 91 4.17 14.24 3.45
CA GLN A 91 3.72 12.86 3.39
C GLN A 91 4.41 12.12 2.22
N PHE A 92 4.88 10.91 2.48
CA PHE A 92 5.45 10.06 1.46
C PHE A 92 4.34 9.38 0.66
N ASN A 93 4.58 9.22 -0.64
CA ASN A 93 3.61 8.60 -1.55
C ASN A 93 3.41 7.11 -1.27
N MET A 94 2.36 6.52 -1.85
CA MET A 94 1.99 5.11 -1.67
C MET A 94 3.10 4.11 -2.02
N LEU A 95 4.03 4.42 -2.93
CA LEU A 95 5.12 3.51 -3.28
C LEU A 95 6.12 3.36 -2.12
N PHE A 96 6.33 4.40 -1.31
CA PHE A 96 7.09 4.27 -0.05
C PHE A 96 6.36 3.37 0.94
N THR A 97 5.04 3.48 1.05
CA THR A 97 4.24 2.56 1.89
C THR A 97 4.42 1.13 1.44
N LEU A 98 4.33 0.86 0.13
CA LEU A 98 4.57 -0.48 -0.42
C LEU A 98 6.00 -0.97 -0.19
N LEU A 99 6.98 -0.08 -0.21
CA LEU A 99 8.37 -0.43 0.15
C LEU A 99 8.48 -0.85 1.61
N LEU A 100 7.84 -0.13 2.55
CA LEU A 100 7.79 -0.51 3.97
C LEU A 100 7.08 -1.87 4.14
N CYS A 101 5.97 -2.09 3.46
CA CYS A 101 5.27 -3.37 3.44
C CYS A 101 6.18 -4.51 2.91
N PHE A 102 6.96 -4.24 1.88
CA PHE A 102 7.95 -5.19 1.36
C PHE A 102 9.03 -5.51 2.39
N LEU A 103 9.52 -4.51 3.13
CA LEU A 103 10.47 -4.71 4.22
C LEU A 103 9.86 -5.52 5.38
N VAL A 104 8.57 -5.35 5.68
CA VAL A 104 7.86 -6.19 6.66
C VAL A 104 7.91 -7.66 6.25
N LEU A 105 7.66 -7.98 4.98
CA LEU A 105 7.78 -9.36 4.47
C LEU A 105 9.22 -9.89 4.57
N LEU A 106 10.22 -9.06 4.26
CA LEU A 106 11.62 -9.43 4.42
C LEU A 106 12.00 -9.72 5.87
N VAL A 107 11.51 -8.92 6.81
CA VAL A 107 11.72 -9.11 8.26
C VAL A 107 11.10 -10.42 8.70
N GLN A 108 9.88 -10.75 8.25
CA GLN A 108 9.22 -12.02 8.56
C GLN A 108 10.02 -13.24 8.04
N GLU A 109 10.62 -13.13 6.86
CA GLU A 109 11.40 -14.21 6.26
C GLU A 109 12.79 -14.37 6.89
N LYS A 110 13.47 -13.25 7.18
CA LYS A 110 14.89 -13.24 7.56
C LYS A 110 15.13 -13.35 9.07
N ILE A 111 14.27 -12.75 9.88
CA ILE A 111 14.46 -12.70 11.34
C ILE A 111 13.76 -13.88 12.01
N ARG A 112 14.55 -14.79 12.59
CA ARG A 112 14.03 -15.98 13.30
C ARG A 112 13.60 -15.67 14.74
N ASP A 113 14.27 -14.75 15.40
CA ASP A 113 13.91 -14.33 16.76
C ASP A 113 12.55 -13.62 16.74
N ARG A 114 11.61 -14.13 17.55
CA ARG A 114 10.23 -13.62 17.61
C ARG A 114 10.16 -12.20 18.17
N VAL A 115 10.98 -11.89 19.18
CA VAL A 115 10.98 -10.58 19.83
C VAL A 115 11.54 -9.53 18.87
N LEU A 116 12.74 -9.79 18.33
CA LEU A 116 13.39 -8.88 17.39
C LEU A 116 12.53 -8.66 16.13
N ARG A 117 11.93 -9.73 15.60
CA ARG A 117 10.99 -9.64 14.47
C ARG A 117 9.79 -8.76 14.79
N GLY A 118 9.17 -8.95 15.96
CA GLY A 118 8.05 -8.13 16.42
C GLY A 118 8.42 -6.66 16.53
N VAL A 119 9.53 -6.34 17.15
CA VAL A 119 10.05 -4.96 17.28
C VAL A 119 10.27 -4.33 15.91
N CYS A 120 10.94 -5.03 14.99
CA CYS A 120 11.18 -4.52 13.63
C CYS A 120 9.89 -4.27 12.87
N ILE A 121 8.90 -5.15 12.96
CA ILE A 121 7.60 -4.96 12.31
C ILE A 121 6.88 -3.75 12.89
N VAL A 122 6.85 -3.59 14.21
CA VAL A 122 6.23 -2.43 14.87
C VAL A 122 6.90 -1.14 14.42
N LEU A 123 8.24 -1.09 14.38
CA LEU A 123 8.97 0.09 13.89
C LEU A 123 8.64 0.43 12.43
N LEU A 124 8.52 -0.57 11.56
CA LEU A 124 8.12 -0.36 10.16
C LEU A 124 6.67 0.12 10.03
N ILE A 125 5.76 -0.39 10.86
CA ILE A 125 4.38 0.09 10.94
C ILE A 125 4.34 1.54 11.44
N CYS A 126 5.11 1.89 12.48
CA CYS A 126 5.23 3.27 12.95
C CYS A 126 5.81 4.19 11.86
N ALA A 127 6.82 3.75 11.11
CA ALA A 127 7.36 4.50 9.99
C ALA A 127 6.31 4.74 8.89
N SER A 128 5.34 3.84 8.70
CA SER A 128 4.26 4.02 7.73
C SER A 128 3.31 5.17 8.07
N LEU A 129 3.31 5.67 9.32
CA LEU A 129 2.50 6.85 9.69
C LEU A 129 2.85 8.11 8.90
N PHE A 130 4.08 8.20 8.40
CA PHE A 130 4.53 9.31 7.55
C PHE A 130 4.23 9.10 6.06
N CYS A 131 3.59 7.99 5.71
CA CYS A 131 3.28 7.62 4.34
C CYS A 131 1.77 7.69 4.07
N ASP A 132 1.44 7.74 2.79
CA ASP A 132 0.07 7.52 2.33
C ASP A 132 -0.39 6.11 2.73
N TRP A 133 -1.65 5.95 3.15
CA TRP A 133 -2.19 4.67 3.62
C TRP A 133 -1.51 4.11 4.88
N ALA A 134 -1.16 4.99 5.82
CA ALA A 134 -0.58 4.65 7.10
C ALA A 134 -1.37 3.54 7.82
N LEU A 135 -0.66 2.61 8.48
CA LEU A 135 -1.18 1.48 9.25
C LEU A 135 -1.95 0.42 8.43
N LEU A 136 -2.86 0.83 7.54
CA LEU A 136 -3.74 -0.09 6.82
C LEU A 136 -3.01 -0.96 5.80
N ALA A 137 -2.09 -0.37 5.02
CA ALA A 137 -1.34 -1.12 4.03
C ALA A 137 -0.44 -2.21 4.65
N PRO A 138 0.35 -1.95 5.72
CA PRO A 138 1.05 -3.01 6.44
C PRO A 138 0.13 -4.09 6.99
N VAL A 139 -1.03 -3.73 7.55
CA VAL A 139 -2.01 -4.70 8.05
C VAL A 139 -2.55 -5.57 6.92
N PHE A 140 -2.94 -5.00 5.79
CA PHE A 140 -3.39 -5.76 4.62
C PHE A 140 -2.29 -6.66 4.07
N THR A 141 -1.06 -6.18 4.03
CA THR A 141 0.10 -6.98 3.60
C THR A 141 0.30 -8.20 4.50
N LEU A 142 0.19 -8.03 5.83
CA LEU A 142 0.27 -9.13 6.80
C LEU A 142 -0.88 -10.12 6.64
N LEU A 143 -2.11 -9.65 6.41
CA LEU A 143 -3.27 -10.48 6.15
C LEU A 143 -3.11 -11.32 4.88
N PHE A 144 -2.62 -10.71 3.79
CA PHE A 144 -2.38 -11.45 2.55
C PHE A 144 -1.19 -12.41 2.65
N ALA A 145 -0.14 -12.05 3.39
CA ALA A 145 0.98 -12.96 3.68
C ALA A 145 0.51 -14.18 4.50
N TRP A 146 -0.37 -13.96 5.49
CA TRP A 146 -1.00 -15.06 6.25
C TRP A 146 -1.89 -15.94 5.38
N ALA A 147 -2.57 -15.35 4.39
CA ALA A 147 -3.43 -16.10 3.49
C ALA A 147 -2.67 -17.10 2.59
N GLY A 148 -1.37 -16.83 2.29
CA GLY A 148 -0.41 -17.78 1.75
C GLY A 148 -0.88 -18.56 0.52
N GLY A 149 -1.54 -17.94 -0.46
CA GLY A 149 -2.02 -18.62 -1.68
C GLY A 149 -3.31 -19.44 -1.51
N ASN A 150 -3.83 -19.61 -0.30
CA ASN A 150 -5.10 -20.29 -0.04
C ASN A 150 -6.27 -19.39 -0.45
N ARG A 151 -7.05 -19.81 -1.46
CA ARG A 151 -8.17 -19.02 -2.01
C ARG A 151 -9.23 -18.64 -0.98
N THR A 152 -9.53 -19.52 -0.01
CA THR A 152 -10.52 -19.24 1.03
C THR A 152 -10.02 -18.17 1.98
N ARG A 153 -8.74 -18.25 2.40
CA ARG A 153 -8.11 -17.24 3.25
C ARG A 153 -7.95 -15.90 2.54
N GLN A 154 -7.64 -15.91 1.24
CA GLN A 154 -7.57 -14.69 0.42
C GLN A 154 -8.94 -14.00 0.36
N LYS A 155 -10.03 -14.74 0.13
CA LYS A 155 -11.38 -14.15 0.17
C LYS A 155 -11.71 -13.57 1.54
N ALA A 156 -11.33 -14.25 2.62
CA ALA A 156 -11.50 -13.74 3.98
C ALA A 156 -10.66 -12.46 4.22
N ALA A 157 -9.43 -12.42 3.73
CA ALA A 157 -8.56 -11.24 3.83
C ALA A 157 -9.14 -10.04 3.05
N PHE A 158 -9.66 -10.25 1.84
CA PHE A 158 -10.36 -9.20 1.08
C PHE A 158 -11.65 -8.76 1.78
N GLY A 159 -12.43 -9.69 2.35
CA GLY A 159 -13.62 -9.37 3.12
C GLY A 159 -13.30 -8.56 4.38
N ALA A 160 -12.26 -8.95 5.14
CA ALA A 160 -11.79 -8.19 6.29
C ALA A 160 -11.29 -6.78 5.90
N ALA A 161 -10.56 -6.66 4.78
CA ALA A 161 -10.13 -5.38 4.28
C ALA A 161 -11.31 -4.47 3.87
N ALA A 162 -12.35 -5.04 3.24
CA ALA A 162 -13.57 -4.31 2.90
C ALA A 162 -14.33 -3.84 4.15
N LEU A 163 -14.41 -4.67 5.20
CA LEU A 163 -15.07 -4.30 6.46
C LEU A 163 -14.31 -3.25 7.27
N LEU A 164 -12.99 -3.18 7.15
CA LEU A 164 -12.18 -2.13 7.79
C LEU A 164 -12.32 -0.78 7.10
N TYR A 165 -12.86 -0.76 5.90
CA TYR A 165 -13.03 0.44 5.07
C TYR A 165 -14.48 0.93 4.97
N GLY A 166 -15.46 0.07 5.23
CA GLY A 166 -16.89 0.41 5.21
C GLY A 166 -17.40 0.89 6.56
#